data_56fdeb3b10aca6d39aa61c2fbf0a896c
#
_entry.id   56fdeb3b10aca6d39aa61c2fbf0a896c
#
_cell.length_a   1.000
_cell.length_b   1.000
_cell.length_c   1.000
_cell.angle_alpha   90.00
_cell.angle_beta   90.00
_cell.angle_gamma   90.00
#
_symmetry.space_group_name_H-M   'P 1'
#
loop_
_entity.id
_entity.type
_entity.pdbx_description
1 polymer ?
#
loop_
_entity_poly.entity_id
_entity_poly.type
_entity_poly.pdbx_seq_one_letter_code
_entity_poly.pdbx_strand_id
1 'polypeptide(L)' 'MDIFQIQYFLELKKHEHMSVTADLHNISQPALSRSIAALEAELGIQLFDR' A
#
# COMPACT_ATOMS: atom_id res chain seq x y z
N MET A 1 -11.63 -1.16 4.33
CA MET A 1 -10.26 -1.49 4.80
C MET A 1 -10.21 -2.98 5.12
N ASP A 2 -9.32 -3.71 4.48
CA ASP A 2 -9.18 -5.12 4.78
C ASP A 2 -7.76 -5.40 5.29
N ILE A 3 -7.53 -6.63 5.73
CA ILE A 3 -6.27 -6.99 6.36
C ILE A 3 -5.09 -6.89 5.37
N PHE A 4 -5.32 -7.16 4.08
CA PHE A 4 -4.27 -7.06 3.08
C PHE A 4 -3.84 -5.62 2.88
N GLN A 5 -4.79 -4.69 2.86
CA GLN A 5 -4.47 -3.26 2.75
C GLN A 5 -3.63 -2.80 3.93
N ILE A 6 -3.96 -3.24 5.12
CA ILE A 6 -3.20 -2.91 6.32
C ILE A 6 -1.79 -3.49 6.23
N GLN A 7 -1.65 -4.72 5.77
CA GLN A 7 -0.34 -5.35 5.60
C GLN A 7 0.50 -4.61 4.57
N TYR A 8 -0.10 -4.20 3.44
CA TYR A 8 0.61 -3.43 2.42
C TYR A 8 1.10 -2.11 2.98
N PHE A 9 0.26 -1.43 3.74
CA PHE A 9 0.64 -0.17 4.37
C PHE A 9 1.84 -0.36 5.30
N LEU A 10 1.79 -1.36 6.16
CA LEU A 10 2.88 -1.62 7.12
C LEU A 10 4.17 -1.98 6.40
N GLU A 11 4.10 -2.78 5.35
CA GLU A 11 5.29 -3.14 4.57
C GLU A 11 5.87 -1.93 3.85
N LEU A 12 5.01 -1.08 3.26
CA LEU A 12 5.47 0.14 2.60
C LEU A 12 6.16 1.07 3.58
N LYS A 13 5.62 1.21 4.78
CA LYS A 13 6.21 2.05 5.81
C LYS A 13 7.57 1.51 6.23
N LYS A 14 7.71 0.20 6.27
CA LYS A 14 8.95 -0.45 6.69
C LYS A 14 10.04 -0.34 5.63
N HIS A 15 9.70 -0.60 4.37
CA HIS A 15 10.68 -0.66 3.28
C HIS A 15 10.79 0.64 2.50
N GLU A 16 9.74 1.43 2.48
CA GLU A 16 9.65 2.70 1.75
C GLU A 16 9.84 2.54 0.24
N HIS A 17 9.64 1.33 -0.29
CA HIS A 17 9.78 1.04 -1.71
C HIS A 17 8.58 0.25 -2.20
N MET A 18 7.82 0.86 -3.11
CA MET A 18 6.62 0.25 -3.64
C MET A 18 6.93 -1.03 -4.43
N SER A 19 8.01 -1.05 -5.20
CA SER A 19 8.39 -2.22 -5.97
C SER A 19 8.72 -3.41 -5.09
N VAL A 20 9.43 -3.18 -3.99
CA VAL A 20 9.79 -4.25 -3.05
C VAL A 20 8.54 -4.82 -2.40
N THR A 21 7.65 -3.95 -1.95
CA THR A 21 6.41 -4.39 -1.31
C THR A 21 5.53 -5.18 -2.28
N ALA A 22 5.40 -4.70 -3.51
CA ALA A 22 4.61 -5.40 -4.53
C ALA A 22 5.18 -6.80 -4.80
N ASP A 23 6.50 -6.91 -4.91
CA ASP A 23 7.17 -8.20 -5.12
C ASP A 23 6.93 -9.15 -3.95
N LEU A 24 7.05 -8.66 -2.73
CA LEU A 24 6.83 -9.47 -1.53
C LEU A 24 5.43 -10.05 -1.48
N HIS A 25 4.45 -9.31 -1.98
CA HIS A 25 3.05 -9.75 -1.97
C HIS A 25 2.60 -10.34 -3.29
N ASN A 26 3.51 -10.49 -4.25
CA ASN A 26 3.22 -11.12 -5.54
C ASN A 26 2.14 -10.39 -6.32
N ILE A 27 2.14 -9.07 -6.27
CA ILE A 27 1.18 -8.23 -6.99
C ILE A 27 1.93 -7.18 -7.79
N SER A 28 1.23 -6.58 -8.76
CA SER A 28 1.81 -5.50 -9.55
C SER A 28 1.85 -4.20 -8.74
N GLN A 29 2.77 -3.30 -9.10
CA GLN A 29 2.83 -1.99 -8.47
C GLN A 29 1.53 -1.20 -8.64
N PRO A 30 0.89 -1.18 -9.82
CA PRO A 30 -0.41 -0.50 -9.94
C PRO A 30 -1.48 -1.07 -9.02
N ALA A 31 -1.50 -2.39 -8.81
CA ALA A 31 -2.45 -3.01 -7.89
C ALA A 31 -2.19 -2.58 -6.45
N LEU A 32 -0.92 -2.56 -6.05
CA LEU A 32 -0.53 -2.09 -4.72
C LEU A 32 -0.92 -0.63 -4.53
N SER A 33 -0.61 0.22 -5.52
CA SER A 33 -0.93 1.64 -5.47
C SER A 33 -2.44 1.87 -5.30
N ARG A 34 -3.26 1.10 -6.02
CA ARG A 34 -4.72 1.20 -5.91
C ARG A 34 -5.21 0.79 -4.53
N SER A 35 -4.62 -0.28 -3.96
CA SER A 35 -4.99 -0.72 -2.61
C SER A 35 -4.68 0.35 -1.56
N ILE A 36 -3.52 0.97 -1.67
CA ILE A 36 -3.13 2.04 -0.74
C ILE A 36 -4.03 3.27 -0.94
N ALA A 37 -4.35 3.63 -2.18
CA ALA A 37 -5.25 4.75 -2.45
C ALA A 37 -6.64 4.50 -1.86
N ALA A 38 -7.14 3.27 -1.94
CA ALA A 38 -8.43 2.92 -1.35
C ALA A 38 -8.40 3.04 0.17
N LEU A 39 -7.30 2.62 0.79
CA LEU A 39 -7.13 2.75 2.24
C LEU A 39 -7.10 4.23 2.65
N GLU A 40 -6.34 5.04 1.92
CA GLU A 40 -6.29 6.48 2.18
C GLU A 40 -7.66 7.12 2.07
N ALA A 41 -8.43 6.72 1.06
CA ALA A 41 -9.78 7.26 0.87
C ALA A 41 -10.69 6.90 2.03
N GLU A 42 -10.58 5.66 2.55
CA GLU A 42 -11.37 5.23 3.70
C GLU A 42 -11.01 6.02 4.96
N LEU A 43 -9.73 6.27 5.16
CA LEU A 43 -9.26 6.99 6.34
C LEU A 43 -9.37 8.51 6.20
N GLY A 44 -9.57 9.00 4.99
CA GLY A 44 -9.67 10.43 4.72
C GLY A 44 -8.36 11.17 4.84
N ILE A 45 -7.24 10.48 4.74
CA ILE A 45 -5.91 11.09 4.83
C ILE A 45 -5.00 10.52 3.75
N GLN A 46 -3.94 11.25 3.45
CA GLN A 46 -2.87 10.77 2.58
C GLN A 46 -1.75 10.19 3.46
N LEU A 47 -1.46 8.91 3.27
CA LEU A 47 -0.48 8.21 4.10
C LEU A 47 0.94 8.31 3.55
N PHE A 48 1.07 8.49 2.23
CA PHE A 48 2.37 8.56 1.57
C PHE A 48 2.40 9.71 0.58
N ASP A 49 3.55 10.33 0.44
CA ASP A 49 3.81 11.30 -0.62
C ASP A 49 3.89 10.60 -1.97
N ARG A 50 3.30 11.21 -2.99
CA ARG A 50 3.33 10.70 -4.35
C ARG A 50 3.64 11.81 -5.34
#